data_c9bda9d8fa69ac2d0e1b2a30363015ec
#
_entry.id   c9bda9d8fa69ac2d0e1b2a30363015ec
#
_cell.length_a   1.000
_cell.length_b   1.000
_cell.length_c   1.000
_cell.angle_alpha   90.00
_cell.angle_beta   90.00
_cell.angle_gamma   90.00
#
_symmetry.space_group_name_H-M   'P 1'
#
loop_
_entity.id
_entity.type
_entity.pdbx_description
1 polymer ?
#
loop_
_entity_poly.entity_id
_entity_poly.type
_entity_poly.pdbx_seq_one_letter_code
_entity_poly.pdbx_strand_id
1 'polypeptide(L)'
;MYVCGPTVQSSPHIGHLRSALAYDLWRRWFTYRGFDVTLVRNVTDIDDKILAASGAEEWWALAYRVEREFTDAASSLGILPPTYEPRATGHIGDMIALIERLIERGHAYAAADGSGDVYFSVSSWPDYGQLTRQSPDAVENDDSAADRAKKDPRDFALWKGRKSDEPETASWTSPWGPGRPGWHIECSAMATRYLGGSFDIHGGGLDLRFPHHENELAQSRAAGDDFATTWLHNGLVTVSGQKMSKSIGNVLGITELLEQTDWVTARYFLLSSHYRSTMDVHDGAIGEAAAAWDRVRGFAQRTAGAVTDATAVPEAFAAAMDDDLAIPTALAVLHDTVRAGNTALDAGEDVTAHANAVAAMTAVLGLPTVSTDSGAAHGALSVLMDRLIAERNDARATKDWATADRIRDDLDAAGITVEDGTDTTRWSING
;
A
#
# COMPACT_ATOMS: atom_id res chain seq x y z
N MET A 1 14.07 -4.99 3.74
CA MET A 1 13.43 -3.66 3.64
C MET A 1 12.47 -3.48 4.80
N TYR A 2 12.52 -2.33 5.49
CA TYR A 2 11.48 -1.92 6.44
C TYR A 2 10.74 -0.71 5.90
N VAL A 3 9.43 -0.67 6.03
CA VAL A 3 8.58 0.45 5.59
C VAL A 3 7.66 0.85 6.72
N CYS A 4 7.67 2.14 7.08
CA CYS A 4 6.72 2.65 8.05
C CYS A 4 5.30 2.52 7.52
N GLY A 5 4.51 1.74 8.23
CA GLY A 5 3.13 1.45 7.91
C GLY A 5 2.14 2.48 8.46
N PRO A 6 0.85 2.24 8.34
CA PRO A 6 -0.17 3.19 8.76
C PRO A 6 -0.35 3.24 10.27
N THR A 7 -0.70 4.44 10.77
CA THR A 7 -1.41 4.58 12.04
C THR A 7 -2.90 4.37 11.76
N VAL A 8 -3.48 3.32 12.33
CA VAL A 8 -4.83 2.84 11.97
C VAL A 8 -5.94 3.58 12.73
N GLN A 9 -5.93 4.90 12.60
CA GLN A 9 -6.91 5.82 13.22
C GLN A 9 -8.12 6.13 12.34
N SER A 10 -8.02 5.87 11.03
CA SER A 10 -9.05 6.18 10.04
C SER A 10 -8.79 5.45 8.73
N SER A 11 -9.85 5.25 7.94
CA SER A 11 -9.80 4.59 6.63
C SER A 11 -8.69 5.09 5.71
N PRO A 12 -8.10 4.21 4.88
CA PRO A 12 -7.06 4.57 3.95
C PRO A 12 -7.56 5.51 2.84
N HIS A 13 -6.66 6.33 2.32
CA HIS A 13 -6.86 7.12 1.12
C HIS A 13 -5.76 6.81 0.09
N ILE A 14 -5.92 7.30 -1.13
CA ILE A 14 -5.00 7.00 -2.24
C ILE A 14 -3.54 7.36 -1.95
N GLY A 15 -3.26 8.32 -1.08
CA GLY A 15 -1.90 8.65 -0.66
C GLY A 15 -1.21 7.51 0.07
N HIS A 16 -1.93 6.82 0.98
CA HIS A 16 -1.42 5.62 1.65
C HIS A 16 -1.18 4.47 0.66
N LEU A 17 -2.12 4.29 -0.26
CA LEU A 17 -2.03 3.21 -1.26
C LEU A 17 -0.91 3.46 -2.27
N ARG A 18 -0.67 4.73 -2.66
CA ARG A 18 0.47 5.09 -3.50
C ARG A 18 1.80 4.80 -2.79
N SER A 19 1.89 5.07 -1.50
CA SER A 19 3.06 4.70 -0.70
C SER A 19 3.25 3.18 -0.71
N ALA A 20 2.23 2.40 -0.36
CA ALA A 20 2.31 0.94 -0.36
C ALA A 20 2.69 0.38 -1.75
N LEU A 21 2.15 0.98 -2.82
CA LEU A 21 2.43 0.62 -4.20
C LEU A 21 3.88 0.89 -4.61
N ALA A 22 4.48 1.99 -4.14
CA ALA A 22 5.89 2.29 -4.41
C ALA A 22 6.81 1.17 -3.89
N TYR A 23 6.56 0.67 -2.67
CA TYR A 23 7.36 -0.41 -2.08
C TYR A 23 7.01 -1.79 -2.64
N ASP A 24 5.78 -2.01 -3.11
CA ASP A 24 5.41 -3.19 -3.91
C ASP A 24 6.22 -3.26 -5.21
N LEU A 25 6.41 -2.11 -5.90
CA LEU A 25 7.23 -2.06 -7.11
C LEU A 25 8.71 -2.31 -6.83
N TRP A 26 9.28 -1.70 -5.78
CA TRP A 26 10.65 -1.99 -5.36
C TRP A 26 10.84 -3.48 -5.10
N ARG A 27 9.92 -4.10 -4.35
CA ARG A 27 9.94 -5.54 -4.09
C ARG A 27 9.86 -6.34 -5.39
N ARG A 28 8.91 -6.04 -6.29
CA ARG A 28 8.74 -6.74 -7.58
C ARG A 28 9.99 -6.61 -8.45
N TRP A 29 10.55 -5.42 -8.53
CA TRP A 29 11.74 -5.20 -9.33
C TRP A 29 12.97 -5.93 -8.77
N PHE A 30 13.24 -5.83 -7.48
CA PHE A 30 14.34 -6.58 -6.85
C PHE A 30 14.16 -8.09 -7.01
N THR A 31 12.94 -8.60 -6.83
CA THR A 31 12.65 -10.03 -7.05
C THR A 31 12.88 -10.42 -8.51
N TYR A 32 12.47 -9.59 -9.48
CA TYR A 32 12.77 -9.82 -10.90
C TYR A 32 14.28 -9.82 -11.17
N ARG A 33 15.05 -8.98 -10.49
CA ARG A 33 16.52 -8.94 -10.57
C ARG A 33 17.22 -10.07 -9.80
N GLY A 34 16.47 -10.98 -9.21
CA GLY A 34 16.98 -12.19 -8.54
C GLY A 34 17.34 -12.02 -7.07
N PHE A 35 16.95 -10.91 -6.44
CA PHE A 35 17.12 -10.72 -5.01
C PHE A 35 16.00 -11.44 -4.21
N ASP A 36 16.37 -12.01 -3.07
CA ASP A 36 15.41 -12.46 -2.08
C ASP A 36 15.03 -11.28 -1.18
N VAL A 37 13.76 -10.86 -1.24
CA VAL A 37 13.28 -9.62 -0.60
C VAL A 37 12.41 -9.92 0.60
N THR A 38 12.92 -9.62 1.79
CA THR A 38 12.12 -9.53 3.01
C THR A 38 11.60 -8.11 3.17
N LEU A 39 10.29 -7.94 3.09
CA LEU A 39 9.59 -6.67 3.32
C LEU A 39 8.81 -6.73 4.63
N VAL A 40 9.21 -5.91 5.60
CA VAL A 40 8.49 -5.72 6.87
C VAL A 40 7.82 -4.35 6.84
N ARG A 41 6.51 -4.30 7.13
CA ARG A 41 5.74 -3.06 7.26
C ARG A 41 4.94 -3.14 8.55
N ASN A 42 5.13 -2.18 9.45
CA ASN A 42 4.41 -2.18 10.72
C ASN A 42 2.96 -1.71 10.59
N VAL A 43 2.21 -2.00 11.64
CA VAL A 43 0.91 -1.38 11.92
C VAL A 43 1.03 -0.68 13.28
N THR A 44 0.89 0.64 13.29
CA THR A 44 0.75 1.41 14.52
C THR A 44 -0.69 1.30 14.98
N ASP A 45 -0.96 0.32 15.84
CA ASP A 45 -2.27 -0.02 16.37
C ASP A 45 -2.56 0.61 17.74
N ILE A 46 -1.63 1.42 18.28
CA ILE A 46 -1.80 2.25 19.47
C ILE A 46 -1.12 3.61 19.28
N ASP A 47 -1.85 4.69 19.42
CA ASP A 47 -1.36 6.07 19.30
C ASP A 47 -2.40 7.04 19.90
N ASP A 48 -1.98 8.25 20.27
CA ASP A 48 -2.86 9.32 20.78
C ASP A 48 -4.03 9.59 19.81
N LYS A 49 -3.76 9.53 18.50
CA LYS A 49 -4.75 9.77 17.46
C LYS A 49 -5.80 8.66 17.39
N ILE A 50 -5.41 7.40 17.68
CA ILE A 50 -6.34 6.27 17.76
C ILE A 50 -7.25 6.46 18.96
N LEU A 51 -6.68 6.79 20.14
CA LEU A 51 -7.46 7.05 21.34
C LEU A 51 -8.44 8.21 21.16
N ALA A 52 -8.00 9.30 20.51
CA ALA A 52 -8.87 10.43 20.20
C ALA A 52 -9.96 10.09 19.15
N ALA A 53 -9.66 9.24 18.18
CA ALA A 53 -10.58 8.88 17.11
C ALA A 53 -11.61 7.83 17.52
N SER A 54 -11.35 7.03 18.57
CA SER A 54 -12.21 5.93 19.00
C SER A 54 -13.59 6.39 19.52
N GLY A 55 -13.64 7.57 20.14
CA GLY A 55 -14.91 8.13 20.65
C GLY A 55 -15.61 7.18 21.62
N ALA A 56 -16.75 6.63 21.22
CA ALA A 56 -17.51 5.65 21.98
C ALA A 56 -17.14 4.19 21.65
N GLU A 57 -16.35 3.95 20.58
CA GLU A 57 -15.84 2.64 20.22
C GLU A 57 -14.58 2.33 21.06
N GLU A 58 -14.35 1.08 21.39
CA GLU A 58 -13.09 0.67 22.01
C GLU A 58 -11.93 0.92 21.05
N TRP A 59 -10.84 1.53 21.53
CA TRP A 59 -9.70 1.91 20.68
C TRP A 59 -9.11 0.73 19.88
N TRP A 60 -9.02 -0.45 20.50
CA TRP A 60 -8.51 -1.66 19.85
C TRP A 60 -9.48 -2.20 18.78
N ALA A 61 -10.79 -1.97 18.93
CA ALA A 61 -11.78 -2.35 17.92
C ALA A 61 -11.69 -1.43 16.71
N LEU A 62 -11.57 -0.11 16.93
CA LEU A 62 -11.27 0.87 15.87
C LEU A 62 -10.00 0.49 15.12
N ALA A 63 -8.88 0.27 15.84
CA ALA A 63 -7.60 -0.05 15.26
C ALA A 63 -7.67 -1.31 14.39
N TYR A 64 -8.28 -2.39 14.90
CA TYR A 64 -8.43 -3.64 14.16
C TYR A 64 -9.30 -3.48 12.91
N ARG A 65 -10.41 -2.77 12.99
CA ARG A 65 -11.30 -2.53 11.84
C ARG A 65 -10.57 -1.76 10.75
N VAL A 66 -9.88 -0.68 11.12
CA VAL A 66 -9.15 0.17 10.18
C VAL A 66 -7.94 -0.58 9.57
N GLU A 67 -7.23 -1.39 10.34
CA GLU A 67 -6.15 -2.24 9.82
C GLU A 67 -6.67 -3.16 8.70
N ARG A 68 -7.85 -3.77 8.89
CA ARG A 68 -8.48 -4.58 7.84
C ARG A 68 -8.83 -3.76 6.61
N GLU A 69 -9.37 -2.55 6.78
CA GLU A 69 -9.66 -1.65 5.66
C GLU A 69 -8.38 -1.33 4.85
N PHE A 70 -7.22 -1.15 5.51
CA PHE A 70 -5.93 -0.98 4.83
C PHE A 70 -5.51 -2.22 4.06
N THR A 71 -5.66 -3.41 4.65
CA THR A 71 -5.33 -4.68 4.01
C THR A 71 -6.21 -4.93 2.78
N ASP A 72 -7.52 -4.73 2.92
CA ASP A 72 -8.48 -4.94 1.85
C ASP A 72 -8.26 -3.93 0.70
N ALA A 73 -7.98 -2.67 1.04
CA ALA A 73 -7.66 -1.62 0.07
C ALA A 73 -6.36 -1.92 -0.70
N ALA A 74 -5.31 -2.37 -0.04
CA ALA A 74 -4.07 -2.77 -0.69
C ALA A 74 -4.29 -3.98 -1.61
N SER A 75 -5.02 -4.99 -1.13
CA SER A 75 -5.37 -6.18 -1.91
C SER A 75 -6.18 -5.85 -3.14
N SER A 76 -7.13 -4.90 -3.06
CA SER A 76 -7.96 -4.47 -4.19
C SER A 76 -7.18 -3.82 -5.32
N LEU A 77 -5.95 -3.33 -5.06
CA LEU A 77 -5.02 -2.81 -6.07
C LEU A 77 -3.92 -3.81 -6.48
N GLY A 78 -4.04 -5.09 -6.10
CA GLY A 78 -3.05 -6.12 -6.42
C GLY A 78 -1.67 -5.84 -5.79
N ILE A 79 -1.62 -5.08 -4.68
CA ILE A 79 -0.41 -4.88 -3.89
C ILE A 79 -0.12 -6.17 -3.14
N LEU A 80 1.09 -6.69 -3.27
CA LEU A 80 1.50 -7.90 -2.57
C LEU A 80 1.55 -7.67 -1.06
N PRO A 81 1.06 -8.60 -0.24
CA PRO A 81 1.21 -8.49 1.21
C PRO A 81 2.70 -8.46 1.56
N PRO A 82 3.12 -7.69 2.58
CA PRO A 82 4.49 -7.75 3.06
C PRO A 82 4.85 -9.16 3.58
N THR A 83 6.13 -9.41 3.76
CA THR A 83 6.59 -10.68 4.34
C THR A 83 6.06 -10.83 5.76
N TYR A 84 6.00 -9.70 6.49
CA TYR A 84 5.41 -9.64 7.82
C TYR A 84 4.87 -8.23 8.15
N GLU A 85 3.76 -8.16 8.87
CA GLU A 85 3.17 -6.92 9.39
C GLU A 85 3.10 -6.96 10.92
N PRO A 86 4.16 -6.53 11.64
CA PRO A 86 4.15 -6.45 13.09
C PRO A 86 3.27 -5.30 13.59
N ARG A 87 2.48 -5.56 14.64
CA ARG A 87 1.73 -4.53 15.36
C ARG A 87 2.55 -3.96 16.52
N ALA A 88 2.44 -2.65 16.75
CA ALA A 88 3.12 -1.98 17.87
C ALA A 88 2.79 -2.61 19.22
N THR A 89 1.50 -2.93 19.48
CA THR A 89 1.06 -3.55 20.74
C THR A 89 1.69 -4.93 21.00
N GLY A 90 2.11 -5.64 19.96
CA GLY A 90 2.79 -6.92 20.08
C GLY A 90 4.30 -6.81 20.44
N HIS A 91 4.86 -5.59 20.44
CA HIS A 91 6.31 -5.35 20.56
C HIS A 91 6.69 -4.41 21.71
N ILE A 92 5.81 -4.25 22.69
CA ILE A 92 6.05 -3.39 23.87
C ILE A 92 7.34 -3.79 24.60
N GLY A 93 7.62 -5.07 24.75
CA GLY A 93 8.86 -5.55 25.38
C GLY A 93 10.12 -5.17 24.61
N ASP A 94 10.10 -5.23 23.28
CA ASP A 94 11.21 -4.83 22.43
C ASP A 94 11.47 -3.31 22.54
N MET A 95 10.39 -2.50 22.62
CA MET A 95 10.49 -1.05 22.80
C MET A 95 11.05 -0.68 24.17
N ILE A 96 10.56 -1.31 25.24
CA ILE A 96 11.11 -1.10 26.60
C ILE A 96 12.59 -1.42 26.63
N ALA A 97 13.02 -2.56 26.08
CA ALA A 97 14.42 -2.94 26.05
C ALA A 97 15.30 -1.94 25.26
N LEU A 98 14.78 -1.39 24.16
CA LEU A 98 15.47 -0.35 23.40
C LEU A 98 15.60 0.94 24.20
N ILE A 99 14.54 1.37 24.92
CA ILE A 99 14.55 2.55 25.78
C ILE A 99 15.55 2.38 26.92
N GLU A 100 15.59 1.22 27.59
CA GLU A 100 16.57 0.91 28.65
C GLU A 100 17.99 1.05 28.11
N ARG A 101 18.28 0.51 26.94
CA ARG A 101 19.56 0.61 26.26
C ARG A 101 19.97 2.06 25.98
N LEU A 102 19.00 2.91 25.56
CA LEU A 102 19.20 4.35 25.34
C LEU A 102 19.51 5.10 26.67
N ILE A 103 18.83 4.75 27.77
CA ILE A 103 19.07 5.33 29.09
C ILE A 103 20.47 4.95 29.59
N GLU A 104 20.85 3.66 29.50
CA GLU A 104 22.18 3.16 29.90
C GLU A 104 23.30 3.87 29.14
N ARG A 105 23.07 4.22 27.88
CA ARG A 105 24.04 4.92 27.03
C ARG A 105 24.02 6.44 27.20
N GLY A 106 23.11 6.96 28.01
CA GLY A 106 22.99 8.40 28.31
C GLY A 106 22.26 9.22 27.26
N HIS A 107 21.49 8.59 26.35
CA HIS A 107 20.75 9.24 25.29
C HIS A 107 19.25 9.40 25.59
N ALA A 108 18.78 8.83 26.70
CA ALA A 108 17.41 8.99 27.16
C ALA A 108 17.34 9.21 28.66
N TYR A 109 16.23 9.77 29.14
CA TYR A 109 16.00 10.02 30.57
C TYR A 109 14.50 9.92 30.93
N ALA A 110 14.22 9.45 32.14
CA ALA A 110 12.90 9.52 32.72
C ALA A 110 12.61 10.95 33.21
N ALA A 111 11.38 11.41 33.02
CA ALA A 111 10.90 12.69 33.50
C ALA A 111 10.96 12.75 35.05
N ALA A 112 11.37 13.91 35.60
CA ALA A 112 11.54 14.07 37.04
C ALA A 112 10.24 14.43 37.78
N ASP A 113 9.13 14.64 37.05
CA ASP A 113 7.83 15.08 37.58
C ASP A 113 6.94 13.95 38.06
N GLY A 114 7.39 12.70 37.94
CA GLY A 114 6.62 11.52 38.32
C GLY A 114 5.51 11.13 37.32
N SER A 115 5.46 11.72 36.13
CA SER A 115 4.52 11.39 35.06
C SER A 115 4.71 9.97 34.54
N GLY A 116 5.94 9.40 34.65
CA GLY A 116 6.32 8.14 34.04
C GLY A 116 6.75 8.30 32.58
N ASP A 117 6.86 9.52 32.06
CA ASP A 117 7.34 9.79 30.71
C ASP A 117 8.85 9.52 30.60
N VAL A 118 9.29 9.08 29.41
CA VAL A 118 10.70 8.94 29.06
C VAL A 118 10.96 9.65 27.73
N TYR A 119 12.02 10.45 27.70
CA TYR A 119 12.38 11.25 26.53
C TYR A 119 13.75 10.87 25.98
N PHE A 120 13.89 10.94 24.66
CA PHE A 120 15.18 10.96 24.00
C PHE A 120 15.80 12.36 24.15
N SER A 121 17.06 12.43 24.53
CA SER A 121 17.81 13.67 24.67
C SER A 121 18.47 14.03 23.34
N VAL A 122 17.84 14.92 22.55
CA VAL A 122 18.35 15.30 21.23
C VAL A 122 19.76 15.89 21.32
N SER A 123 20.02 16.70 22.34
CA SER A 123 21.36 17.29 22.57
C SER A 123 22.47 16.31 22.88
N SER A 124 22.14 15.07 23.26
CA SER A 124 23.09 14.00 23.50
C SER A 124 23.59 13.29 22.23
N TRP A 125 22.91 13.52 21.10
CA TRP A 125 23.23 12.90 19.82
C TRP A 125 23.72 13.95 18.80
N PRO A 126 25.04 14.11 18.62
CA PRO A 126 25.60 15.17 17.77
C PRO A 126 25.22 15.10 16.30
N ASP A 127 24.92 13.88 15.80
CA ASP A 127 24.56 13.63 14.41
C ASP A 127 23.06 13.79 14.13
N TYR A 128 22.26 14.33 15.07
CA TYR A 128 20.84 14.60 14.85
C TYR A 128 20.65 15.61 13.72
N GLY A 129 19.75 15.30 12.79
CA GLY A 129 19.52 16.09 11.59
C GLY A 129 20.31 15.64 10.36
N GLN A 130 21.11 14.56 10.44
CA GLN A 130 21.93 14.09 9.32
C GLN A 130 21.09 13.55 8.14
N LEU A 131 19.96 12.89 8.39
CA LEU A 131 19.08 12.38 7.35
C LEU A 131 18.37 13.51 6.61
N THR A 132 17.90 14.50 7.36
CA THR A 132 17.17 15.64 6.81
C THR A 132 18.07 16.77 6.32
N ARG A 133 19.36 16.75 6.69
CA ARG A 133 20.35 17.80 6.44
C ARG A 133 19.91 19.15 7.04
N GLN A 134 19.25 19.08 8.20
CA GLN A 134 18.81 20.25 8.95
C GLN A 134 19.71 20.49 10.16
N SER A 135 19.91 21.76 10.52
CA SER A 135 20.54 22.08 11.79
C SER A 135 19.61 21.65 12.93
N PRO A 136 20.14 20.99 14.00
CA PRO A 136 19.35 20.66 15.18
C PRO A 136 18.61 21.87 15.79
N ASP A 137 19.14 23.07 15.64
CA ASP A 137 18.54 24.30 16.16
C ASP A 137 17.35 24.80 15.31
N ALA A 138 17.19 24.31 14.08
CA ALA A 138 16.06 24.63 13.20
C ALA A 138 14.90 23.63 13.31
N VAL A 139 15.02 22.66 14.21
CA VAL A 139 14.09 21.54 14.33
C VAL A 139 13.06 21.83 15.41
N GLU A 140 11.82 22.05 15.00
CA GLU A 140 10.67 21.99 15.90
C GLU A 140 10.10 20.56 15.85
N ASN A 141 10.18 19.83 16.94
CA ASN A 141 9.46 18.56 17.09
C ASN A 141 8.00 18.89 17.40
N ASP A 142 7.10 18.52 16.50
CA ASP A 142 5.64 18.64 16.65
C ASP A 142 5.09 17.54 17.59
N ASP A 143 5.71 17.37 18.73
CA ASP A 143 5.19 16.54 19.80
C ASP A 143 4.28 17.39 20.66
N SER A 144 3.04 17.61 20.17
CA SER A 144 1.99 18.39 20.81
C SER A 144 1.53 17.83 22.18
N ALA A 145 2.12 16.72 22.62
CA ALA A 145 1.97 16.21 23.96
C ALA A 145 2.80 17.06 24.93
N ALA A 146 2.23 18.22 25.26
CA ALA A 146 2.50 19.02 26.44
C ALA A 146 3.95 19.05 26.96
N ASP A 147 4.43 20.22 27.25
CA ASP A 147 5.60 20.60 28.08
C ASP A 147 5.70 19.90 29.43
N ARG A 148 5.73 18.55 29.42
CA ARG A 148 5.94 17.73 30.61
C ARG A 148 7.42 17.53 30.80
N ALA A 149 8.02 18.30 31.69
CA ALA A 149 9.36 18.10 32.24
C ALA A 149 10.45 17.66 31.22
N LYS A 150 10.33 18.06 29.95
CA LYS A 150 11.40 17.93 28.96
C LYS A 150 12.58 18.81 29.39
N LYS A 151 13.81 18.29 29.27
CA LYS A 151 15.03 19.07 29.51
C LYS A 151 15.32 20.05 28.39
N ASP A 152 14.93 19.71 27.17
CA ASP A 152 15.07 20.51 25.96
C ASP A 152 13.76 20.40 25.15
N PRO A 153 13.22 21.51 24.59
CA PRO A 153 12.01 21.45 23.76
C PRO A 153 12.10 20.49 22.57
N ARG A 154 13.31 20.22 22.07
CA ARG A 154 13.57 19.31 20.95
C ARG A 154 13.48 17.83 21.34
N ASP A 155 13.55 17.51 22.65
CA ASP A 155 13.45 16.13 23.11
C ASP A 155 12.09 15.53 22.75
N PHE A 156 12.03 14.27 22.39
CA PHE A 156 10.81 13.60 21.98
C PHE A 156 10.52 12.36 22.82
N ALA A 157 9.24 12.03 22.94
CA ALA A 157 8.79 10.95 23.81
C ALA A 157 9.18 9.57 23.26
N LEU A 158 9.78 8.74 24.09
CA LEU A 158 10.04 7.32 23.90
C LEU A 158 8.97 6.48 24.60
N TRP A 159 8.53 6.93 25.79
CA TRP A 159 7.47 6.33 26.56
C TRP A 159 6.57 7.43 27.11
N LYS A 160 5.27 7.25 27.01
CA LYS A 160 4.26 8.18 27.51
C LYS A 160 3.54 7.56 28.70
N GLY A 161 3.76 8.10 29.89
CA GLY A 161 3.04 7.67 31.09
C GLY A 161 1.54 7.86 30.95
N ARG A 162 0.75 6.90 31.45
CA ARG A 162 -0.70 6.91 31.37
C ARG A 162 -1.28 8.14 32.05
N LYS A 163 -2.18 8.86 31.36
CA LYS A 163 -2.99 9.92 31.94
C LYS A 163 -4.23 9.36 32.63
N SER A 164 -4.77 10.10 33.59
CA SER A 164 -5.93 9.65 34.39
C SER A 164 -7.22 9.50 33.58
N ASP A 165 -7.34 10.15 32.44
CA ASP A 165 -8.48 10.12 31.51
C ASP A 165 -8.31 9.07 30.38
N GLU A 166 -7.17 8.40 30.35
CA GLU A 166 -6.90 7.36 29.34
C GLU A 166 -7.34 5.97 29.82
N PRO A 167 -7.84 5.11 28.89
CA PRO A 167 -8.23 3.74 29.21
C PRO A 167 -7.07 2.93 29.82
N GLU A 168 -7.34 2.13 30.85
CA GLU A 168 -6.33 1.22 31.40
C GLU A 168 -5.83 0.22 30.37
N THR A 169 -6.70 -0.21 29.45
CA THR A 169 -6.40 -1.14 28.37
C THR A 169 -5.40 -0.59 27.36
N ALA A 170 -5.17 0.74 27.31
CA ALA A 170 -4.20 1.41 26.44
C ALA A 170 -2.85 1.68 27.15
N SER A 171 -2.54 0.91 28.18
CA SER A 171 -1.30 1.08 28.94
C SER A 171 -0.69 -0.26 29.34
N TRP A 172 0.64 -0.31 29.35
CA TRP A 172 1.45 -1.47 29.68
C TRP A 172 2.40 -1.13 30.84
N THR A 173 2.74 -2.14 31.62
CA THR A 173 3.72 -2.00 32.70
C THR A 173 5.10 -1.77 32.13
N SER A 174 5.84 -0.80 32.67
CA SER A 174 7.22 -0.51 32.33
C SER A 174 8.02 -0.18 33.60
N PRO A 175 9.38 -0.12 33.55
CA PRO A 175 10.21 0.32 34.66
C PRO A 175 9.89 1.75 35.15
N TRP A 176 9.29 2.56 34.31
CA TRP A 176 8.97 3.99 34.59
C TRP A 176 7.52 4.21 35.05
N GLY A 177 6.71 3.14 35.05
CA GLY A 177 5.32 3.17 35.38
C GLY A 177 4.41 2.72 34.21
N PRO A 178 3.08 2.64 34.45
CA PRO A 178 2.15 2.27 33.39
C PRO A 178 2.10 3.37 32.31
N GLY A 179 2.09 2.95 31.03
CA GLY A 179 2.08 3.88 29.92
C GLY A 179 2.07 3.14 28.58
N ARG A 180 2.39 3.86 27.53
CA ARG A 180 2.48 3.35 26.16
C ARG A 180 3.72 3.90 25.43
N PRO A 181 4.16 3.27 24.32
CA PRO A 181 5.29 3.77 23.55
C PRO A 181 5.01 5.14 22.92
N GLY A 182 6.08 5.91 22.71
CA GLY A 182 6.08 7.02 21.77
C GLY A 182 6.07 6.48 20.33
N TRP A 183 5.58 7.27 19.39
CA TRP A 183 5.40 6.85 18.01
C TRP A 183 6.70 6.42 17.29
N HIS A 184 7.82 7.07 17.59
CA HIS A 184 9.07 6.84 16.86
C HIS A 184 9.81 5.57 17.30
N ILE A 185 9.67 5.15 18.57
CA ILE A 185 10.37 3.97 19.10
C ILE A 185 9.79 2.66 18.52
N GLU A 186 8.53 2.69 18.08
CA GLU A 186 7.84 1.53 17.53
C GLU A 186 8.60 0.96 16.33
N CYS A 187 8.85 1.80 15.32
CA CYS A 187 9.52 1.39 14.08
C CYS A 187 10.98 0.99 14.34
N SER A 188 11.71 1.73 15.19
CA SER A 188 13.09 1.37 15.54
C SER A 188 13.17 -0.02 16.16
N ALA A 189 12.31 -0.33 17.14
CA ALA A 189 12.28 -1.61 17.81
C ALA A 189 11.85 -2.75 16.86
N MET A 190 10.78 -2.55 16.10
CA MET A 190 10.27 -3.58 15.17
C MET A 190 11.23 -3.82 14.01
N ALA A 191 11.86 -2.78 13.44
CA ALA A 191 12.87 -2.94 12.40
C ALA A 191 14.04 -3.78 12.89
N THR A 192 14.60 -3.44 14.05
CA THR A 192 15.71 -4.21 14.66
C THR A 192 15.28 -5.65 14.99
N ARG A 193 14.07 -5.86 15.47
CA ARG A 193 13.54 -7.20 15.79
C ARG A 193 13.51 -8.14 14.59
N TYR A 194 13.09 -7.66 13.41
CA TYR A 194 12.86 -8.51 12.24
C TYR A 194 13.98 -8.48 11.22
N LEU A 195 14.76 -7.40 11.15
CA LEU A 195 15.82 -7.23 10.16
C LEU A 195 17.22 -7.14 10.78
N GLY A 196 17.31 -7.12 12.12
CA GLY A 196 18.59 -6.95 12.81
C GLY A 196 18.99 -5.49 12.97
N GLY A 197 20.12 -5.25 13.66
CA GLY A 197 20.66 -3.91 13.92
C GLY A 197 21.23 -3.21 12.69
N SER A 198 21.35 -3.89 11.55
CA SER A 198 21.77 -3.33 10.26
C SER A 198 20.99 -4.00 9.14
N PHE A 199 20.39 -3.20 8.24
CA PHE A 199 19.61 -3.69 7.12
C PHE A 199 19.68 -2.72 5.92
N ASP A 200 19.24 -3.17 4.73
CA ASP A 200 19.52 -2.48 3.49
C ASP A 200 18.70 -1.21 3.31
N ILE A 201 17.36 -1.30 3.41
CA ILE A 201 16.46 -0.24 2.98
C ILE A 201 15.41 0.06 4.04
N HIS A 202 15.27 1.36 4.37
CA HIS A 202 14.16 1.90 5.15
C HIS A 202 13.37 2.91 4.32
N GLY A 203 12.04 2.86 4.40
CA GLY A 203 11.21 3.72 3.59
C GLY A 203 9.89 4.14 4.21
N GLY A 204 9.25 5.12 3.55
CA GLY A 204 7.96 5.69 3.94
C GLY A 204 7.60 6.91 3.09
N GLY A 205 6.52 7.60 3.43
CA GLY A 205 6.16 8.87 2.81
C GLY A 205 7.19 9.97 3.09
N LEU A 206 7.27 10.96 2.20
CA LEU A 206 8.17 12.11 2.38
C LEU A 206 7.89 12.89 3.67
N ASP A 207 6.65 12.87 4.13
CA ASP A 207 6.21 13.49 5.39
C ASP A 207 6.75 12.77 6.63
N LEU A 208 7.17 11.50 6.51
CA LEU A 208 7.82 10.76 7.59
C LEU A 208 9.32 11.06 7.68
N ARG A 209 9.95 11.64 6.64
CA ARG A 209 11.38 11.94 6.65
C ARG A 209 11.78 12.75 7.89
N PHE A 210 10.93 13.72 8.27
CA PHE A 210 11.04 14.47 9.50
C PHE A 210 9.65 14.67 10.13
N PRO A 211 9.51 14.47 11.47
CA PRO A 211 10.56 14.07 12.41
C PRO A 211 10.77 12.55 12.50
N HIS A 212 9.87 11.69 11.96
CA HIS A 212 9.77 10.28 12.29
C HIS A 212 11.05 9.47 11.97
N HIS A 213 11.50 9.49 10.72
CA HIS A 213 12.69 8.73 10.30
C HIS A 213 13.99 9.29 10.88
N GLU A 214 14.10 10.60 11.06
CA GLU A 214 15.24 11.21 11.75
C GLU A 214 15.32 10.72 13.19
N ASN A 215 14.18 10.68 13.90
CA ASN A 215 14.09 10.18 15.26
C ASN A 215 14.40 8.69 15.36
N GLU A 216 13.92 7.87 14.42
CA GLU A 216 14.26 6.45 14.35
C GLU A 216 15.77 6.22 14.16
N LEU A 217 16.38 6.96 13.23
CA LEU A 217 17.81 6.90 12.98
C LEU A 217 18.62 7.27 14.23
N ALA A 218 18.22 8.36 14.89
CA ALA A 218 18.86 8.80 16.13
C ALA A 218 18.73 7.76 17.24
N GLN A 219 17.54 7.20 17.48
CA GLN A 219 17.28 6.15 18.47
C GLN A 219 18.15 4.91 18.22
N SER A 220 18.12 4.40 16.99
CA SER A 220 18.81 3.16 16.66
C SER A 220 20.31 3.30 16.75
N ARG A 221 20.89 4.37 16.21
CA ARG A 221 22.32 4.61 16.26
C ARG A 221 22.83 4.95 17.67
N ALA A 222 22.09 5.75 18.42
CA ALA A 222 22.39 6.03 19.81
C ALA A 222 22.36 4.76 20.67
N ALA A 223 21.49 3.81 20.35
CA ALA A 223 21.43 2.50 20.97
C ALA A 223 22.56 1.55 20.51
N GLY A 224 23.35 1.91 19.49
CA GLY A 224 24.50 1.17 19.00
C GLY A 224 24.23 0.27 17.80
N ASP A 225 23.12 0.45 17.12
CA ASP A 225 22.77 -0.25 15.87
C ASP A 225 23.19 0.62 14.67
N ASP A 226 23.65 0.03 13.56
CA ASP A 226 23.95 0.78 12.33
C ASP A 226 22.70 1.25 11.60
N PHE A 227 21.60 0.53 11.78
CA PHE A 227 20.28 0.74 11.22
C PHE A 227 20.27 0.66 9.69
N ALA A 228 19.39 1.42 9.01
CA ALA A 228 19.26 1.36 7.56
C ALA A 228 20.44 2.00 6.82
N THR A 229 20.91 1.35 5.74
CA THR A 229 21.96 1.88 4.87
C THR A 229 21.40 2.83 3.79
N THR A 230 20.18 2.58 3.32
CA THR A 230 19.53 3.36 2.27
C THR A 230 18.14 3.80 2.72
N TRP A 231 17.80 5.07 2.44
CA TRP A 231 16.50 5.64 2.76
C TRP A 231 15.73 5.99 1.50
N LEU A 232 14.48 5.52 1.42
CA LEU A 232 13.58 5.79 0.31
C LEU A 232 12.35 6.56 0.80
N HIS A 233 12.05 7.70 0.14
CA HIS A 233 10.86 8.49 0.45
C HIS A 233 10.00 8.67 -0.80
N ASN A 234 8.76 8.20 -0.74
CA ASN A 234 7.79 8.45 -1.80
C ASN A 234 7.14 9.82 -1.65
N GLY A 235 6.87 10.46 -2.79
CA GLY A 235 6.20 11.76 -2.83
C GLY A 235 4.74 11.70 -2.39
N LEU A 236 4.19 12.85 -2.08
CA LEU A 236 2.80 13.02 -1.62
C LEU A 236 1.80 12.97 -2.77
N VAL A 237 0.53 12.84 -2.44
CA VAL A 237 -0.59 13.02 -3.38
C VAL A 237 -1.31 14.31 -3.03
N THR A 238 -1.57 15.14 -4.05
CA THR A 238 -2.39 16.34 -3.98
C THR A 238 -3.65 16.16 -4.81
N VAL A 239 -4.67 16.93 -4.52
CA VAL A 239 -5.90 17.01 -5.33
C VAL A 239 -6.08 18.45 -5.76
N SER A 240 -6.07 18.69 -7.06
CA SER A 240 -6.11 20.04 -7.65
C SER A 240 -5.06 20.99 -7.04
N GLY A 241 -3.82 20.50 -6.91
CA GLY A 241 -2.67 21.23 -6.36
C GLY A 241 -2.66 21.41 -4.85
N GLN A 242 -3.66 20.91 -4.12
CA GLN A 242 -3.76 21.04 -2.67
C GLN A 242 -3.47 19.71 -1.96
N LYS A 243 -2.77 19.76 -0.83
CA LYS A 243 -2.58 18.58 0.02
C LYS A 243 -3.93 18.00 0.43
N MET A 244 -4.08 16.67 0.33
CA MET A 244 -5.28 16.01 0.83
C MET A 244 -5.44 16.22 2.33
N SER A 245 -6.61 16.67 2.75
CA SER A 245 -6.95 16.88 4.15
C SER A 245 -8.45 16.67 4.39
N LYS A 246 -8.78 15.99 5.50
CA LYS A 246 -10.18 15.80 5.91
C LYS A 246 -10.90 17.12 6.19
N SER A 247 -10.17 18.10 6.70
CA SER A 247 -10.73 19.44 7.01
C SER A 247 -11.12 20.22 5.74
N ILE A 248 -10.45 19.94 4.61
CA ILE A 248 -10.77 20.54 3.30
C ILE A 248 -11.82 19.71 2.55
N GLY A 249 -12.02 18.45 2.95
CA GLY A 249 -12.96 17.55 2.29
C GLY A 249 -12.51 17.04 0.90
N ASN A 250 -11.20 17.13 0.60
CA ASN A 250 -10.62 16.73 -0.68
C ASN A 250 -9.91 15.38 -0.62
N VAL A 251 -10.27 14.52 0.35
CA VAL A 251 -9.68 13.19 0.48
C VAL A 251 -10.35 12.23 -0.49
N LEU A 252 -9.57 11.60 -1.36
CA LEU A 252 -10.04 10.54 -2.25
C LEU A 252 -9.70 9.17 -1.64
N GLY A 253 -10.73 8.40 -1.29
CA GLY A 253 -10.62 7.03 -0.81
C GLY A 253 -10.46 6.02 -1.93
N ILE A 254 -10.23 4.76 -1.57
CA ILE A 254 -10.12 3.69 -2.57
C ILE A 254 -11.49 3.36 -3.20
N THR A 255 -12.56 3.41 -2.42
CA THR A 255 -13.90 3.11 -2.92
C THR A 255 -14.30 4.10 -4.01
N GLU A 256 -14.13 5.39 -3.75
CA GLU A 256 -14.44 6.45 -4.72
C GLU A 256 -13.55 6.37 -5.97
N LEU A 257 -12.30 5.90 -5.84
CA LEU A 257 -11.43 5.65 -6.99
C LEU A 257 -11.94 4.46 -7.82
N LEU A 258 -12.31 3.36 -7.17
CA LEU A 258 -12.78 2.14 -7.84
C LEU A 258 -14.21 2.25 -8.38
N GLU A 259 -15.00 3.22 -7.94
CA GLU A 259 -16.27 3.59 -8.58
C GLU A 259 -16.06 4.28 -9.94
N GLN A 260 -14.90 4.92 -10.15
CA GLN A 260 -14.58 5.63 -11.39
C GLN A 260 -13.86 4.75 -12.41
N THR A 261 -13.19 3.66 -11.99
CA THR A 261 -12.39 2.82 -12.88
C THR A 261 -12.12 1.44 -12.29
N ASP A 262 -11.67 0.48 -13.12
CA ASP A 262 -11.23 -0.82 -12.63
C ASP A 262 -9.91 -0.73 -11.87
N TRP A 263 -9.61 -1.76 -11.05
CA TRP A 263 -8.45 -1.76 -10.16
C TRP A 263 -7.10 -1.74 -10.90
N VAL A 264 -7.01 -2.31 -12.10
CA VAL A 264 -5.77 -2.32 -12.88
C VAL A 264 -5.49 -0.92 -13.41
N THR A 265 -6.54 -0.25 -13.91
CA THR A 265 -6.48 1.16 -14.32
C THR A 265 -6.15 2.07 -13.14
N ALA A 266 -6.76 1.85 -11.97
CA ALA A 266 -6.44 2.58 -10.75
C ALA A 266 -4.96 2.40 -10.35
N ARG A 267 -4.45 1.15 -10.40
CA ARG A 267 -3.03 0.86 -10.18
C ARG A 267 -2.13 1.54 -11.21
N TYR A 268 -2.46 1.45 -12.50
CA TYR A 268 -1.73 2.13 -13.58
C TYR A 268 -1.69 3.65 -13.35
N PHE A 269 -2.80 4.25 -12.97
CA PHE A 269 -2.90 5.66 -12.64
C PHE A 269 -1.92 6.05 -11.52
N LEU A 270 -1.95 5.32 -10.40
CA LEU A 270 -1.07 5.60 -9.25
C LEU A 270 0.42 5.37 -9.55
N LEU A 271 0.75 4.57 -10.59
CA LEU A 271 2.10 4.33 -11.08
C LEU A 271 2.56 5.36 -12.11
N SER A 272 1.67 6.15 -12.71
CA SER A 272 1.97 6.99 -13.88
C SER A 272 3.02 8.08 -13.64
N SER A 273 3.25 8.45 -12.38
CA SER A 273 4.29 9.39 -11.97
C SER A 273 5.41 8.71 -11.20
N HIS A 274 6.62 9.28 -11.27
CA HIS A 274 7.75 8.78 -10.49
C HIS A 274 7.41 8.75 -9.00
N TYR A 275 7.78 7.69 -8.28
CA TYR A 275 7.38 7.50 -6.89
C TYR A 275 7.85 8.62 -5.95
N ARG A 276 9.00 9.27 -6.23
CA ARG A 276 9.49 10.41 -5.44
C ARG A 276 8.76 11.72 -5.73
N SER A 277 8.10 11.84 -6.88
CA SER A 277 7.40 13.06 -7.26
C SER A 277 6.06 13.19 -6.56
N THR A 278 5.66 14.42 -6.25
CA THR A 278 4.27 14.69 -5.89
C THR A 278 3.37 14.36 -7.07
N MET A 279 2.31 13.63 -6.81
CA MET A 279 1.29 13.28 -7.79
C MET A 279 0.07 14.16 -7.57
N ASP A 280 -0.36 14.87 -8.61
CA ASP A 280 -1.58 15.66 -8.54
C ASP A 280 -2.76 14.94 -9.22
N VAL A 281 -3.86 14.81 -8.49
CA VAL A 281 -5.13 14.28 -9.00
C VAL A 281 -5.95 15.46 -9.48
N HIS A 282 -5.89 15.74 -10.78
CA HIS A 282 -6.69 16.77 -11.44
C HIS A 282 -7.92 16.15 -12.14
N ASP A 283 -8.87 16.99 -12.49
CA ASP A 283 -10.06 16.56 -13.24
C ASP A 283 -9.65 15.89 -14.57
N GLY A 284 -10.15 14.68 -14.81
CA GLY A 284 -9.84 13.90 -16.00
C GLY A 284 -8.61 13.00 -15.91
N ALA A 285 -7.75 13.12 -14.88
CA ALA A 285 -6.51 12.34 -14.74
C ALA A 285 -6.73 10.82 -14.78
N ILE A 286 -7.81 10.34 -14.15
CA ILE A 286 -8.19 8.92 -14.16
C ILE A 286 -8.62 8.49 -15.58
N GLY A 287 -9.37 9.32 -16.29
CA GLY A 287 -9.77 9.06 -17.68
C GLY A 287 -8.60 9.01 -18.65
N GLU A 288 -7.61 9.87 -18.47
CA GLU A 288 -6.36 9.85 -19.25
C GLU A 288 -5.57 8.55 -19.00
N ALA A 289 -5.49 8.12 -17.76
CA ALA A 289 -4.84 6.85 -17.39
C ALA A 289 -5.61 5.66 -17.96
N ALA A 290 -6.94 5.67 -17.92
CA ALA A 290 -7.79 4.64 -18.52
C ALA A 290 -7.55 4.53 -20.03
N ALA A 291 -7.57 5.64 -20.75
CA ALA A 291 -7.30 5.66 -22.19
C ALA A 291 -5.88 5.20 -22.55
N ALA A 292 -4.89 5.46 -21.69
CA ALA A 292 -3.53 4.98 -21.88
C ALA A 292 -3.43 3.47 -21.63
N TRP A 293 -4.02 2.98 -20.54
CA TRP A 293 -4.03 1.56 -20.20
C TRP A 293 -4.83 0.72 -21.20
N ASP A 294 -5.96 1.22 -21.71
CA ASP A 294 -6.77 0.52 -22.70
C ASP A 294 -6.01 0.20 -23.99
N ARG A 295 -5.06 1.06 -24.40
CA ARG A 295 -4.20 0.79 -25.55
C ARG A 295 -3.28 -0.42 -25.32
N VAL A 296 -2.75 -0.54 -24.11
CA VAL A 296 -1.89 -1.68 -23.69
C VAL A 296 -2.73 -2.95 -23.63
N ARG A 297 -3.86 -2.87 -22.92
CA ARG A 297 -4.79 -3.99 -22.74
C ARG A 297 -5.32 -4.50 -24.08
N GLY A 298 -5.73 -3.60 -24.98
CA GLY A 298 -6.21 -3.96 -26.31
C GLY A 298 -5.16 -4.64 -27.18
N PHE A 299 -3.89 -4.23 -27.13
CA PHE A 299 -2.81 -4.92 -27.81
C PHE A 299 -2.58 -6.31 -27.19
N ALA A 300 -2.45 -6.40 -25.88
CA ALA A 300 -2.22 -7.67 -25.19
C ALA A 300 -3.34 -8.70 -25.46
N GLN A 301 -4.61 -8.27 -25.49
CA GLN A 301 -5.73 -9.14 -25.83
C GLN A 301 -5.65 -9.68 -27.26
N ARG A 302 -5.32 -8.83 -28.24
CA ARG A 302 -5.17 -9.27 -29.65
C ARG A 302 -3.98 -10.20 -29.86
N THR A 303 -2.95 -10.10 -29.03
CA THR A 303 -1.71 -10.88 -29.15
C THR A 303 -1.56 -11.98 -28.10
N ALA A 304 -2.60 -12.26 -27.30
CA ALA A 304 -2.55 -13.27 -26.23
C ALA A 304 -2.07 -14.64 -26.71
N GLY A 305 -2.51 -15.08 -27.90
CA GLY A 305 -2.08 -16.34 -28.52
C GLY A 305 -0.63 -16.35 -29.03
N ALA A 306 0.02 -15.19 -29.13
CA ALA A 306 1.40 -15.06 -29.58
C ALA A 306 2.41 -15.05 -28.41
N VAL A 307 1.94 -14.95 -27.16
CA VAL A 307 2.83 -14.98 -26.00
C VAL A 307 3.39 -16.38 -25.78
N THR A 308 4.70 -16.52 -25.91
CA THR A 308 5.44 -17.78 -25.74
C THR A 308 6.44 -17.76 -24.59
N ASP A 309 6.98 -16.57 -24.25
CA ASP A 309 7.93 -16.34 -23.17
C ASP A 309 7.80 -14.91 -22.63
N ALA A 310 7.30 -14.76 -21.43
CA ALA A 310 7.11 -13.46 -20.76
C ALA A 310 8.14 -13.24 -19.62
N THR A 311 9.29 -13.89 -19.67
CA THR A 311 10.30 -13.86 -18.59
C THR A 311 11.26 -12.70 -18.69
N ALA A 312 11.55 -12.21 -19.90
CA ALA A 312 12.56 -11.16 -20.14
C ALA A 312 11.93 -9.84 -20.55
N VAL A 313 12.20 -8.78 -19.78
CA VAL A 313 11.83 -7.42 -20.18
C VAL A 313 12.86 -6.83 -21.17
N PRO A 314 12.48 -5.87 -22.04
CA PRO A 314 13.42 -5.13 -22.88
C PRO A 314 14.52 -4.43 -22.08
N GLU A 315 15.74 -4.36 -22.64
CA GLU A 315 16.89 -3.71 -22.00
C GLU A 315 16.59 -2.25 -21.61
N ALA A 316 15.91 -1.49 -22.47
CA ALA A 316 15.53 -0.11 -22.19
C ALA A 316 14.56 0.02 -21.00
N PHE A 317 13.65 -0.97 -20.83
CA PHE A 317 12.79 -1.03 -19.66
C PHE A 317 13.58 -1.36 -18.40
N ALA A 318 14.48 -2.35 -18.49
CA ALA A 318 15.34 -2.71 -17.36
C ALA A 318 16.21 -1.54 -16.92
N ALA A 319 16.81 -0.81 -17.87
CA ALA A 319 17.60 0.38 -17.59
C ALA A 319 16.79 1.48 -16.87
N ALA A 320 15.54 1.71 -17.28
CA ALA A 320 14.66 2.66 -16.61
C ALA A 320 14.30 2.22 -15.19
N MET A 321 14.06 0.92 -14.99
CA MET A 321 13.74 0.37 -13.66
C MET A 321 14.97 0.34 -12.75
N ASP A 322 16.16 0.13 -13.27
CA ASP A 322 17.42 0.19 -12.52
C ASP A 322 17.82 1.64 -12.14
N ASP A 323 17.30 2.64 -12.85
CA ASP A 323 17.50 4.06 -12.56
C ASP A 323 16.40 4.57 -11.60
N ASP A 324 16.50 4.18 -10.34
CA ASP A 324 15.62 4.63 -9.25
C ASP A 324 14.11 4.44 -9.56
N LEU A 325 13.74 3.34 -10.22
CA LEU A 325 12.38 3.08 -10.68
C LEU A 325 11.82 4.27 -11.50
N ALA A 326 12.50 4.68 -12.56
CA ALA A 326 12.03 5.72 -13.47
C ALA A 326 10.77 5.25 -14.23
N ILE A 327 9.67 5.03 -13.51
CA ILE A 327 8.41 4.47 -14.03
C ILE A 327 7.87 5.23 -15.24
N PRO A 328 7.88 6.57 -15.30
CA PRO A 328 7.43 7.26 -16.51
C PRO A 328 8.24 6.84 -17.76
N THR A 329 9.55 6.63 -17.63
CA THR A 329 10.41 6.14 -18.71
C THR A 329 10.09 4.67 -19.03
N ALA A 330 9.90 3.83 -18.03
CA ALA A 330 9.51 2.43 -18.21
C ALA A 330 8.15 2.30 -18.91
N LEU A 331 7.17 3.12 -18.57
CA LEU A 331 5.87 3.18 -19.24
C LEU A 331 5.99 3.69 -20.68
N ALA A 332 6.91 4.63 -20.97
CA ALA A 332 7.17 5.05 -22.33
C ALA A 332 7.67 3.88 -23.20
N VAL A 333 8.60 3.06 -22.68
CA VAL A 333 9.08 1.84 -23.37
C VAL A 333 7.90 0.86 -23.61
N LEU A 334 7.03 0.66 -22.63
CA LEU A 334 5.85 -0.17 -22.77
C LEU A 334 4.94 0.32 -23.91
N HIS A 335 4.63 1.62 -23.95
CA HIS A 335 3.77 2.21 -24.99
C HIS A 335 4.42 2.20 -26.37
N ASP A 336 5.73 2.38 -26.47
CA ASP A 336 6.47 2.30 -27.72
C ASP A 336 6.48 0.87 -28.27
N THR A 337 6.64 -0.13 -27.38
CA THR A 337 6.53 -1.56 -27.74
C THR A 337 5.14 -1.90 -28.26
N VAL A 338 4.10 -1.41 -27.59
CA VAL A 338 2.70 -1.58 -28.04
C VAL A 338 2.48 -0.92 -29.41
N ARG A 339 3.02 0.26 -29.65
CA ARG A 339 2.89 0.97 -30.92
C ARG A 339 3.57 0.20 -32.05
N ALA A 340 4.80 -0.25 -31.82
CA ALA A 340 5.56 -1.06 -32.80
C ALA A 340 4.84 -2.41 -33.07
N GLY A 341 4.34 -3.07 -32.03
CA GLY A 341 3.59 -4.31 -32.18
C GLY A 341 2.27 -4.14 -32.94
N ASN A 342 1.56 -3.02 -32.77
CA ASN A 342 0.37 -2.73 -33.58
C ASN A 342 0.72 -2.52 -35.05
N THR A 343 1.83 -1.83 -35.34
CA THR A 343 2.30 -1.64 -36.73
C THR A 343 2.63 -2.98 -37.37
N ALA A 344 3.28 -3.90 -36.66
CA ALA A 344 3.59 -5.24 -37.13
C ALA A 344 2.30 -6.08 -37.37
N LEU A 345 1.32 -5.97 -36.45
CA LEU A 345 0.00 -6.63 -36.63
C LEU A 345 -0.70 -6.14 -37.91
N ASP A 346 -0.72 -4.83 -38.15
CA ASP A 346 -1.36 -4.23 -39.31
C ASP A 346 -0.65 -4.63 -40.62
N ALA A 347 0.66 -4.89 -40.56
CA ALA A 347 1.46 -5.39 -41.67
C ALA A 347 1.36 -6.92 -41.87
N GLY A 348 0.72 -7.64 -40.96
CA GLY A 348 0.67 -9.13 -40.96
C GLY A 348 2.00 -9.79 -40.62
N GLU A 349 2.89 -9.08 -39.90
CA GLU A 349 4.20 -9.56 -39.47
C GLU A 349 4.11 -10.36 -38.15
N ASP A 350 5.19 -11.05 -37.79
CA ASP A 350 5.30 -11.76 -36.51
C ASP A 350 5.38 -10.77 -35.33
N VAL A 351 4.46 -10.91 -34.39
CA VAL A 351 4.34 -10.03 -33.21
C VAL A 351 4.83 -10.68 -31.92
N THR A 352 5.33 -11.91 -32.00
CA THR A 352 5.73 -12.71 -30.81
C THR A 352 6.67 -11.97 -29.90
N ALA A 353 7.69 -11.29 -30.43
CA ALA A 353 8.64 -10.52 -29.65
C ALA A 353 7.98 -9.34 -28.90
N HIS A 354 7.05 -8.63 -29.54
CA HIS A 354 6.33 -7.51 -28.93
C HIS A 354 5.34 -8.02 -27.86
N ALA A 355 4.64 -9.13 -28.14
CA ALA A 355 3.70 -9.73 -27.20
C ALA A 355 4.41 -10.20 -25.91
N ASN A 356 5.54 -10.90 -26.06
CA ASN A 356 6.37 -11.34 -24.95
C ASN A 356 6.88 -10.18 -24.12
N ALA A 357 7.40 -9.13 -24.75
CA ALA A 357 7.92 -7.95 -24.09
C ALA A 357 6.82 -7.20 -23.29
N VAL A 358 5.63 -7.01 -23.88
CA VAL A 358 4.51 -6.37 -23.17
C VAL A 358 4.06 -7.21 -21.99
N ALA A 359 3.94 -8.54 -22.16
CA ALA A 359 3.55 -9.45 -21.08
C ALA A 359 4.57 -9.42 -19.92
N ALA A 360 5.89 -9.43 -20.23
CA ALA A 360 6.93 -9.37 -19.19
C ALA A 360 6.92 -8.03 -18.44
N MET A 361 6.84 -6.90 -19.15
CA MET A 361 6.82 -5.56 -18.53
C MET A 361 5.59 -5.38 -17.64
N THR A 362 4.41 -5.78 -18.11
CA THR A 362 3.17 -5.65 -17.34
C THR A 362 3.15 -6.58 -16.12
N ALA A 363 3.74 -7.77 -16.20
CA ALA A 363 3.91 -8.68 -15.06
C ALA A 363 4.78 -8.06 -13.96
N VAL A 364 5.92 -7.45 -14.31
CA VAL A 364 6.81 -6.74 -13.38
C VAL A 364 6.08 -5.59 -12.69
N LEU A 365 5.29 -4.81 -13.45
CA LEU A 365 4.50 -3.70 -12.90
C LEU A 365 3.26 -4.15 -12.10
N GLY A 366 2.94 -5.45 -12.11
CA GLY A 366 1.73 -5.98 -11.47
C GLY A 366 0.44 -5.49 -12.14
N LEU A 367 0.48 -5.31 -13.47
CA LEU A 367 -0.62 -4.86 -14.32
C LEU A 367 -1.11 -6.00 -15.20
N PRO A 368 -2.01 -6.88 -14.72
CA PRO A 368 -2.52 -7.98 -15.54
C PRO A 368 -3.31 -7.45 -16.74
N THR A 369 -2.98 -7.92 -17.91
CA THR A 369 -3.61 -7.52 -19.18
C THR A 369 -4.89 -8.30 -19.50
N VAL A 370 -5.08 -9.45 -18.84
CA VAL A 370 -6.33 -10.23 -18.87
C VAL A 370 -7.05 -9.95 -17.57
N SER A 371 -8.30 -9.52 -17.66
CA SER A 371 -9.13 -9.31 -16.46
C SER A 371 -9.29 -10.65 -15.73
N THR A 372 -8.75 -10.72 -14.52
CA THR A 372 -9.08 -11.76 -13.53
C THR A 372 -10.31 -11.35 -12.72
N ASP A 373 -10.97 -10.26 -13.13
CA ASP A 373 -12.18 -9.79 -12.47
C ASP A 373 -13.35 -10.70 -12.85
N SER A 374 -13.48 -11.77 -12.08
CA SER A 374 -14.64 -12.65 -12.12
C SER A 374 -15.96 -11.88 -11.88
N GLY A 375 -15.91 -10.72 -11.24
CA GLY A 375 -17.09 -9.89 -10.94
C GLY A 375 -17.68 -9.21 -12.19
N ALA A 376 -16.86 -8.54 -13.00
CA ALA A 376 -17.33 -7.89 -14.23
C ALA A 376 -17.74 -8.93 -15.27
N ALA A 377 -16.97 -10.01 -15.43
CA ALA A 377 -17.33 -11.13 -16.28
C ALA A 377 -18.61 -11.84 -15.77
N HIS A 378 -18.73 -12.04 -14.46
CA HIS A 378 -19.94 -12.61 -13.84
C HIS A 378 -21.15 -11.68 -13.99
N GLY A 379 -20.96 -10.37 -13.84
CA GLY A 379 -22.02 -9.38 -14.05
C GLY A 379 -22.50 -9.36 -15.50
N ALA A 380 -21.59 -9.36 -16.48
CA ALA A 380 -21.95 -9.44 -17.90
C ALA A 380 -22.63 -10.77 -18.23
N LEU A 381 -22.12 -11.87 -17.68
CA LEU A 381 -22.72 -13.21 -17.81
C LEU A 381 -24.11 -13.23 -17.18
N SER A 382 -24.31 -12.64 -16.00
CA SER A 382 -25.63 -12.55 -15.34
C SER A 382 -26.67 -11.88 -16.22
N VAL A 383 -26.34 -10.75 -16.83
CA VAL A 383 -27.24 -10.03 -17.76
C VAL A 383 -27.59 -10.89 -18.98
N LEU A 384 -26.63 -11.62 -19.55
CA LEU A 384 -26.87 -12.55 -20.66
C LEU A 384 -27.72 -13.74 -20.21
N MET A 385 -27.49 -14.27 -19.03
CA MET A 385 -28.24 -15.38 -18.46
C MET A 385 -29.68 -14.98 -18.16
N ASP A 386 -29.92 -13.80 -17.58
CA ASP A 386 -31.26 -13.30 -17.33
C ASP A 386 -32.09 -13.22 -18.64
N ARG A 387 -31.44 -12.78 -19.73
CA ARG A 387 -32.09 -12.74 -21.06
C ARG A 387 -32.37 -14.14 -21.60
N LEU A 388 -31.39 -15.05 -21.56
CA LEU A 388 -31.55 -16.42 -22.08
C LEU A 388 -32.57 -17.22 -21.28
N ILE A 389 -32.60 -17.04 -19.95
CA ILE A 389 -33.59 -17.66 -19.08
C ILE A 389 -35.00 -17.13 -19.39
N ALA A 390 -35.17 -15.80 -19.61
CA ALA A 390 -36.42 -15.23 -19.99
C ALA A 390 -36.91 -15.79 -21.34
N GLU A 391 -36.04 -15.83 -22.36
CA GLU A 391 -36.36 -16.41 -23.70
C GLU A 391 -36.77 -17.89 -23.61
N ARG A 392 -36.04 -18.68 -22.80
CA ARG A 392 -36.37 -20.08 -22.56
C ARG A 392 -37.72 -20.24 -21.87
N ASN A 393 -38.03 -19.42 -20.88
CA ASN A 393 -39.28 -19.48 -20.15
C ASN A 393 -40.46 -19.07 -21.04
N ASP A 394 -40.31 -18.07 -21.90
CA ASP A 394 -41.32 -17.66 -22.91
C ASP A 394 -41.56 -18.78 -23.95
N ALA A 395 -40.51 -19.42 -24.42
CA ALA A 395 -40.61 -20.58 -25.30
C ALA A 395 -41.40 -21.74 -24.66
N ARG A 396 -41.12 -22.03 -23.36
CA ARG A 396 -41.90 -23.05 -22.62
C ARG A 396 -43.34 -22.66 -22.40
N ALA A 397 -43.65 -21.40 -22.12
CA ALA A 397 -45.01 -20.89 -21.96
C ALA A 397 -45.81 -21.02 -23.24
N THR A 398 -45.19 -20.82 -24.40
CA THR A 398 -45.79 -20.97 -25.73
C THR A 398 -45.71 -22.39 -26.28
N LYS A 399 -45.15 -23.37 -25.54
CA LYS A 399 -44.93 -24.75 -25.92
C LYS A 399 -43.98 -24.93 -27.13
N ASP A 400 -43.08 -23.98 -27.36
CA ASP A 400 -41.97 -24.08 -28.30
C ASP A 400 -40.80 -24.83 -27.63
N TRP A 401 -40.96 -26.16 -27.58
CA TRP A 401 -40.01 -27.05 -26.94
C TRP A 401 -38.66 -27.08 -27.68
N ALA A 402 -38.65 -26.88 -29.01
CA ALA A 402 -37.44 -26.84 -29.80
C ALA A 402 -36.50 -25.68 -29.40
N THR A 403 -37.07 -24.49 -29.25
CA THR A 403 -36.29 -23.31 -28.78
C THR A 403 -35.85 -23.49 -27.33
N ALA A 404 -36.71 -24.00 -26.44
CA ALA A 404 -36.37 -24.22 -25.03
C ALA A 404 -35.24 -25.22 -24.81
N ASP A 405 -35.28 -26.33 -25.58
CA ASP A 405 -34.22 -27.38 -25.50
C ASP A 405 -32.92 -26.91 -26.13
N ARG A 406 -32.95 -26.18 -27.26
CA ARG A 406 -31.76 -25.58 -27.85
C ARG A 406 -31.05 -24.66 -26.88
N ILE A 407 -31.76 -23.75 -26.19
CA ILE A 407 -31.15 -22.84 -25.20
C ILE A 407 -30.52 -23.62 -24.04
N ARG A 408 -31.17 -24.68 -23.56
CA ARG A 408 -30.61 -25.55 -22.52
C ARG A 408 -29.32 -26.23 -22.97
N ASP A 409 -29.33 -26.79 -24.18
CA ASP A 409 -28.17 -27.52 -24.73
C ASP A 409 -27.01 -26.54 -25.00
N ASP A 410 -27.27 -25.33 -25.46
CA ASP A 410 -26.26 -24.28 -25.63
C ASP A 410 -25.62 -23.88 -24.28
N LEU A 411 -26.41 -23.79 -23.20
CA LEU A 411 -25.93 -23.50 -21.85
C LEU A 411 -25.12 -24.66 -21.28
N ASP A 412 -25.58 -25.89 -21.43
CA ASP A 412 -24.84 -27.09 -21.00
C ASP A 412 -23.50 -27.21 -21.75
N ALA A 413 -23.47 -26.89 -23.04
CA ALA A 413 -22.23 -26.89 -23.84
C ALA A 413 -21.26 -25.79 -23.37
N ALA A 414 -21.77 -24.67 -22.81
CA ALA A 414 -20.97 -23.61 -22.17
C ALA A 414 -20.56 -23.92 -20.73
N GLY A 415 -20.91 -25.11 -20.19
CA GLY A 415 -20.60 -25.49 -18.81
C GLY A 415 -21.51 -24.81 -17.78
N ILE A 416 -22.72 -24.39 -18.18
CA ILE A 416 -23.68 -23.72 -17.29
C ILE A 416 -24.89 -24.63 -17.08
N THR A 417 -25.12 -25.00 -15.84
CA THR A 417 -26.30 -25.80 -15.44
C THR A 417 -27.46 -24.88 -15.06
N VAL A 418 -28.66 -25.20 -15.56
CA VAL A 418 -29.90 -24.47 -15.26
C VAL A 418 -30.85 -25.37 -14.48
N GLU A 419 -31.29 -24.90 -13.29
CA GLU A 419 -32.23 -25.60 -12.44
C GLU A 419 -33.56 -24.84 -12.39
N ASP A 420 -34.67 -25.51 -12.79
CA ASP A 420 -36.01 -24.96 -12.71
C ASP A 420 -36.60 -25.17 -11.30
N GLY A 421 -36.87 -24.09 -10.60
CA GLY A 421 -37.63 -24.09 -9.34
C GLY A 421 -39.12 -23.83 -9.58
N THR A 422 -39.92 -23.83 -8.51
CA THR A 422 -41.37 -23.58 -8.59
C THR A 422 -41.71 -22.17 -9.07
N ASP A 423 -40.90 -21.16 -8.69
CA ASP A 423 -41.15 -19.76 -9.01
C ASP A 423 -39.95 -19.03 -9.66
N THR A 424 -38.77 -19.67 -9.70
CA THR A 424 -37.55 -19.05 -10.24
C THR A 424 -36.67 -20.12 -10.88
N THR A 425 -36.04 -19.78 -12.00
CA THR A 425 -34.96 -20.57 -12.63
C THR A 425 -33.62 -20.10 -12.06
N ARG A 426 -32.79 -21.02 -11.55
CA ARG A 426 -31.42 -20.74 -11.07
C ARG A 426 -30.40 -21.30 -12.03
N TRP A 427 -29.22 -20.71 -12.02
CA TRP A 427 -28.11 -21.20 -12.82
C TRP A 427 -26.81 -21.24 -12.02
N SER A 428 -25.90 -22.12 -12.42
CA SER A 428 -24.56 -22.25 -11.86
C SER A 428 -23.55 -22.64 -12.94
N ILE A 429 -22.30 -22.24 -12.75
CA ILE A 429 -21.18 -22.61 -13.62
C ILE A 429 -20.60 -23.92 -13.05
N ASN A 430 -20.44 -24.93 -13.93
CA ASN A 430 -19.80 -26.17 -13.56
C ASN A 430 -18.29 -25.90 -13.38
N GLY A 431 -17.76 -26.08 -12.13
CA GLY A 431 -16.34 -25.87 -11.78
C GLY A 431 -15.47 -27.05 -12.18
#